data_bcac083b77904515ac4d442b382bf4b1
#
_entry.id   bcac083b77904515ac4d442b382bf4b1
#
_cell.length_a   1.000
_cell.length_b   1.000
_cell.length_c   1.000
_cell.angle_alpha   90.00
_cell.angle_beta   90.00
_cell.angle_gamma   90.00
#
_symmetry.space_group_name_H-M   'P 1'
#
loop_
_entity.id
_entity.type
_entity.pdbx_description
1 polymer ?
#
loop_
_entity_poly.entity_id
_entity_poly.type
_entity_poly.pdbx_seq_one_letter_code
_entity_poly.pdbx_strand_id
1 'polypeptide(L)'
;MCGIIGYIGERKACHVIVDGLKRLEYRGYDSVGVVTEADGKLHIKKGAGKIDELKEKLNLLEMPGKRGIGHTRWATHGIPNDVNAHPHTDCTGEIAIVHNGIIENYLELKEELLQKGHKFKSDTDTEVIAHLIEDALRDFKNFEDALRYALLKLKGSFALGIIYTKDKEHLYFVRNESPLVLGIGEGEMFAASDIPAFLPYTNKAVFLDDGEYAIVTKNSFVVKDLKTGEIKDKKVHEISWTLEMAEKQGFPHFMLKEIHEQPKAIKEAIYGNAEIINKIAKEISNYEKIFIVAMGTSYHAGIVGKYLFQRLAKKKFQWLKMQVNSGMSLKI
;
A
#
# COMPACT_ATOMS: atom_id res chain seq x y z
N MET A 1 7.04 3.11 -5.76
CA MET A 1 5.89 2.74 -4.88
C MET A 1 5.98 1.26 -4.60
N CYS A 2 5.73 0.85 -3.37
CA CYS A 2 5.79 -0.55 -2.96
C CYS A 2 4.50 -1.33 -3.28
N GLY A 3 4.53 -2.66 -3.17
CA GLY A 3 3.37 -3.52 -3.35
C GLY A 3 3.10 -4.40 -2.13
N ILE A 4 1.88 -4.38 -1.64
CA ILE A 4 1.36 -5.24 -0.56
C ILE A 4 0.40 -6.25 -1.16
N ILE A 5 0.44 -7.49 -0.66
CA ILE A 5 -0.61 -8.48 -0.80
C ILE A 5 -0.81 -9.21 0.52
N GLY A 6 -2.05 -9.48 0.87
CA GLY A 6 -2.47 -10.37 1.94
C GLY A 6 -3.44 -11.40 1.43
N TYR A 7 -3.42 -12.56 2.05
CA TYR A 7 -4.28 -13.70 1.72
C TYR A 7 -4.68 -14.46 2.97
N ILE A 8 -5.94 -14.85 3.03
CA ILE A 8 -6.49 -15.79 4.00
C ILE A 8 -7.53 -16.67 3.31
N GLY A 9 -7.39 -18.00 3.39
CA GLY A 9 -8.28 -18.95 2.71
C GLY A 9 -7.87 -20.40 2.92
N GLU A 10 -8.18 -21.28 1.96
CA GLU A 10 -7.87 -22.69 2.06
C GLU A 10 -6.60 -23.11 1.31
N ARG A 11 -6.10 -22.27 0.40
CA ARG A 11 -4.87 -22.54 -0.37
C ARG A 11 -3.62 -22.31 0.48
N LYS A 12 -2.47 -22.83 0.06
CA LYS A 12 -1.18 -22.41 0.61
C LYS A 12 -1.00 -20.91 0.37
N ALA A 13 -0.92 -20.12 1.44
CA ALA A 13 -0.85 -18.67 1.35
C ALA A 13 0.36 -18.20 0.54
N CYS A 14 1.50 -18.86 0.69
CA CYS A 14 2.73 -18.48 -0.02
C CYS A 14 2.59 -18.50 -1.55
N HIS A 15 1.82 -19.45 -2.12
CA HIS A 15 1.60 -19.50 -3.57
C HIS A 15 0.81 -18.30 -4.07
N VAL A 16 -0.28 -17.96 -3.39
CA VAL A 16 -1.12 -16.80 -3.73
C VAL A 16 -0.35 -15.49 -3.55
N ILE A 17 0.38 -15.38 -2.45
CA ILE A 17 1.17 -14.18 -2.14
C ILE A 17 2.28 -13.98 -3.17
N VAL A 18 3.06 -15.02 -3.49
CA VAL A 18 4.15 -14.92 -4.47
C VAL A 18 3.63 -14.57 -5.87
N ASP A 19 2.51 -15.18 -6.30
CA ASP A 19 1.86 -14.83 -7.58
C ASP A 19 1.39 -13.37 -7.60
N GLY A 20 0.75 -12.91 -6.53
CA GLY A 20 0.32 -11.52 -6.41
C GLY A 20 1.48 -10.52 -6.34
N LEU A 21 2.56 -10.82 -5.62
CA LEU A 21 3.75 -9.98 -5.58
C LEU A 21 4.41 -9.86 -6.96
N LYS A 22 4.43 -10.93 -7.74
CA LYS A 22 4.95 -10.90 -9.11
C LYS A 22 4.17 -9.91 -9.98
N ARG A 23 2.84 -9.85 -9.80
CA ARG A 23 1.97 -8.90 -10.49
C ARG A 23 2.14 -7.46 -9.99
N LEU A 24 2.66 -7.27 -8.78
CA LEU A 24 2.95 -5.96 -8.20
C LEU A 24 4.42 -5.51 -8.36
N GLU A 25 5.28 -6.31 -9.01
CA GLU A 25 6.72 -6.01 -9.16
C GLU A 25 6.98 -4.68 -9.87
N TYR A 26 6.07 -4.24 -10.75
CA TYR A 26 6.15 -2.93 -11.39
C TYR A 26 6.11 -1.75 -10.40
N ARG A 27 5.62 -1.99 -9.17
CA ARG A 27 5.56 -0.99 -8.09
C ARG A 27 6.87 -0.92 -7.29
N GLY A 28 7.63 -2.00 -7.21
CA GLY A 28 8.90 -2.07 -6.49
C GLY A 28 9.56 -3.42 -6.67
N TYR A 29 10.88 -3.43 -6.76
CA TYR A 29 11.68 -4.62 -7.04
C TYR A 29 13.03 -4.64 -6.32
N ASP A 30 13.23 -3.81 -5.30
CA ASP A 30 14.49 -3.69 -4.55
C ASP A 30 14.65 -4.80 -3.53
N SER A 31 13.55 -5.23 -2.95
CA SER A 31 13.49 -6.37 -2.03
C SER A 31 12.10 -6.99 -1.99
N VAL A 32 12.03 -8.24 -1.59
CA VAL A 32 10.78 -9.00 -1.46
C VAL A 32 10.77 -9.74 -0.13
N GLY A 33 9.60 -9.88 0.46
CA GLY A 33 9.42 -10.77 1.59
C GLY A 33 7.99 -11.23 1.78
N VAL A 34 7.90 -12.39 2.38
CA VAL A 34 6.65 -13.10 2.66
C VAL A 34 6.66 -13.54 4.11
N VAL A 35 5.54 -13.41 4.77
CA VAL A 35 5.26 -14.06 6.04
C VAL A 35 3.95 -14.85 5.94
N THR A 36 4.00 -16.06 6.44
CA THR A 36 2.82 -16.92 6.62
C THR A 36 2.73 -17.36 8.07
N GLU A 37 1.55 -17.72 8.52
CA GLU A 37 1.33 -18.26 9.85
C GLU A 37 0.90 -19.74 9.76
N ALA A 38 1.56 -20.57 10.56
CA ALA A 38 1.18 -21.95 10.79
C ALA A 38 1.54 -22.35 12.23
N ASP A 39 0.66 -23.12 12.85
CA ASP A 39 0.84 -23.67 14.19
C ASP A 39 1.16 -22.61 15.27
N GLY A 40 0.62 -21.40 15.12
CA GLY A 40 0.83 -20.28 16.04
C GLY A 40 2.21 -19.61 15.91
N LYS A 41 2.91 -19.83 14.78
CA LYS A 41 4.23 -19.25 14.50
C LYS A 41 4.25 -18.52 13.16
N LEU A 42 4.99 -17.44 13.11
CA LEU A 42 5.30 -16.74 11.88
C LEU A 42 6.47 -17.38 11.17
N HIS A 43 6.28 -17.74 9.91
CA HIS A 43 7.32 -18.19 9.00
C HIS A 43 7.64 -17.01 8.06
N ILE A 44 8.88 -16.50 8.15
CA ILE A 44 9.31 -15.30 7.42
C ILE A 44 10.46 -15.64 6.50
N LYS A 45 10.34 -15.25 5.24
CA LYS A 45 11.41 -15.29 4.25
C LYS A 45 11.44 -13.98 3.49
N LYS A 46 12.60 -13.32 3.48
CA LYS A 46 12.76 -12.01 2.87
C LYS A 46 14.20 -11.79 2.40
N GLY A 47 14.39 -10.92 1.41
CA GLY A 47 15.70 -10.60 0.91
C GLY A 47 15.70 -9.45 -0.09
N ALA A 48 16.89 -8.91 -0.35
CA ALA A 48 17.13 -7.94 -1.41
C ALA A 48 17.18 -8.65 -2.77
N GLY A 49 16.50 -8.10 -3.79
CA GLY A 49 16.43 -8.62 -5.15
C GLY A 49 15.01 -8.80 -5.66
N LYS A 50 14.90 -9.29 -6.89
CA LYS A 50 13.64 -9.50 -7.60
C LYS A 50 12.92 -10.77 -7.14
N ILE A 51 11.59 -10.80 -7.31
CA ILE A 51 10.76 -11.91 -6.89
C ILE A 51 11.16 -13.25 -7.52
N ASP A 52 11.47 -13.29 -8.82
CA ASP A 52 11.81 -14.53 -9.51
C ASP A 52 13.13 -15.15 -8.98
N GLU A 53 14.12 -14.32 -8.63
CA GLU A 53 15.39 -14.77 -8.03
C GLU A 53 15.19 -15.25 -6.59
N LEU A 54 14.45 -14.49 -5.78
CA LEU A 54 14.23 -14.80 -4.38
C LEU A 54 13.26 -15.95 -4.15
N LYS A 55 12.31 -16.16 -5.06
CA LYS A 55 11.39 -17.29 -5.04
C LYS A 55 12.15 -18.61 -4.94
N GLU A 56 13.16 -18.81 -5.78
CA GLU A 56 13.99 -20.02 -5.81
C GLU A 56 15.01 -20.01 -4.64
N LYS A 57 15.77 -18.91 -4.50
CA LYS A 57 16.83 -18.78 -3.47
C LYS A 57 16.31 -19.02 -2.06
N LEU A 58 15.13 -18.52 -1.73
CA LEU A 58 14.53 -18.62 -0.41
C LEU A 58 13.50 -19.76 -0.29
N ASN A 59 13.23 -20.50 -1.37
CA ASN A 59 12.17 -21.50 -1.40
C ASN A 59 10.85 -20.94 -0.89
N LEU A 60 10.37 -19.82 -1.45
CA LEU A 60 9.18 -19.10 -0.98
C LEU A 60 7.91 -19.94 -1.07
N LEU A 61 7.79 -20.83 -2.06
CA LEU A 61 6.62 -21.68 -2.26
C LEU A 61 6.50 -22.84 -1.27
N GLU A 62 7.56 -23.11 -0.49
CA GLU A 62 7.56 -24.17 0.52
C GLU A 62 7.15 -23.69 1.92
N MET A 63 6.77 -22.41 2.05
CA MET A 63 6.31 -21.87 3.33
C MET A 63 4.95 -22.49 3.71
N PRO A 64 4.78 -22.90 4.98
CA PRO A 64 3.51 -23.46 5.46
C PRO A 64 2.47 -22.36 5.69
N GLY A 65 1.21 -22.76 5.93
CA GLY A 65 0.14 -21.87 6.36
C GLY A 65 -0.82 -21.47 5.26
N LYS A 66 -2.02 -21.08 5.70
CA LYS A 66 -3.17 -20.73 4.86
C LYS A 66 -3.52 -19.24 4.93
N ARG A 67 -2.80 -18.47 5.73
CA ARG A 67 -2.88 -17.01 5.79
C ARG A 67 -1.50 -16.39 5.84
N GLY A 68 -1.38 -15.19 5.32
CA GLY A 68 -0.11 -14.49 5.29
C GLY A 68 -0.21 -13.14 4.59
N ILE A 69 0.91 -12.42 4.63
CA ILE A 69 1.10 -11.14 3.96
C ILE A 69 2.46 -11.12 3.26
N GLY A 70 2.56 -10.34 2.20
CA GLY A 70 3.78 -10.19 1.43
C GLY A 70 3.99 -8.79 0.92
N HIS A 71 5.23 -8.49 0.53
CA HIS A 71 5.64 -7.15 0.14
C HIS A 71 6.71 -7.17 -0.95
N THR A 72 6.59 -6.26 -1.91
CA THR A 72 7.67 -5.82 -2.81
C THR A 72 8.03 -4.38 -2.50
N ARG A 73 9.32 -4.10 -2.30
CA ARG A 73 9.78 -2.81 -1.80
C ARG A 73 10.41 -1.95 -2.91
N TRP A 74 10.08 -0.68 -2.88
CA TRP A 74 10.85 0.42 -3.44
C TRP A 74 11.43 1.21 -2.27
N ALA A 75 12.74 1.12 -2.06
CA ALA A 75 13.37 1.65 -0.84
C ALA A 75 13.24 3.17 -0.73
N THR A 76 12.78 3.63 0.42
CA THR A 76 12.69 5.04 0.81
C THR A 76 13.57 5.33 2.02
N HIS A 77 13.42 4.55 3.10
CA HIS A 77 14.22 4.61 4.33
C HIS A 77 14.99 3.30 4.52
N GLY A 78 16.29 3.40 4.73
CA GLY A 78 17.19 2.26 4.80
C GLY A 78 17.54 1.68 3.42
N ILE A 79 18.80 1.30 3.23
CA ILE A 79 19.29 0.72 1.98
C ILE A 79 18.59 -0.62 1.65
N PRO A 80 18.47 -1.00 0.38
CA PRO A 80 17.98 -2.32 0.00
C PRO A 80 18.94 -3.43 0.50
N ASN A 81 18.50 -4.16 1.52
CA ASN A 81 19.19 -5.33 2.06
C ASN A 81 18.17 -6.29 2.70
N ASP A 82 18.61 -7.46 3.12
CA ASP A 82 17.74 -8.49 3.70
C ASP A 82 17.09 -8.04 5.02
N VAL A 83 17.78 -7.22 5.81
CA VAL A 83 17.29 -6.74 7.11
C VAL A 83 16.17 -5.71 6.92
N ASN A 84 16.37 -4.78 5.99
CA ASN A 84 15.44 -3.70 5.69
C ASN A 84 14.27 -4.13 4.76
N ALA A 85 14.30 -5.35 4.22
CA ALA A 85 13.16 -5.93 3.51
C ALA A 85 11.98 -6.16 4.48
N HIS A 86 10.74 -5.94 4.00
CA HIS A 86 9.54 -6.29 4.75
C HIS A 86 9.25 -7.80 4.64
N PRO A 87 8.57 -8.41 5.60
CA PRO A 87 7.94 -7.81 6.79
C PRO A 87 8.92 -7.46 7.90
N HIS A 88 8.47 -6.57 8.82
CA HIS A 88 9.10 -6.32 10.11
C HIS A 88 8.26 -6.91 11.24
N THR A 89 8.91 -7.26 12.36
CA THR A 89 8.25 -7.88 13.51
C THR A 89 8.47 -7.07 14.78
N ASP A 90 7.62 -7.32 15.76
CA ASP A 90 7.82 -6.92 17.15
C ASP A 90 8.99 -7.68 17.82
N CYS A 91 9.28 -7.39 19.08
CA CYS A 91 10.35 -8.06 19.86
C CYS A 91 10.07 -9.54 20.05
N THR A 92 8.82 -9.93 20.19
CA THR A 92 8.40 -11.32 20.46
C THR A 92 8.34 -12.19 19.22
N GLY A 93 8.25 -11.56 18.01
CA GLY A 93 8.03 -12.24 16.75
C GLY A 93 6.60 -12.78 16.58
N GLU A 94 5.65 -12.25 17.33
CA GLU A 94 4.24 -12.63 17.27
C GLU A 94 3.45 -11.78 16.29
N ILE A 95 3.90 -10.56 16.01
CA ILE A 95 3.29 -9.61 15.09
C ILE A 95 4.21 -9.39 13.90
N ALA A 96 3.69 -9.46 12.67
CA ALA A 96 4.44 -9.04 11.49
C ALA A 96 3.65 -8.02 10.68
N ILE A 97 4.40 -7.07 10.09
CA ILE A 97 3.84 -5.92 9.37
C ILE A 97 4.52 -5.74 8.03
N VAL A 98 3.72 -5.44 7.01
CA VAL A 98 4.16 -4.88 5.73
C VAL A 98 3.57 -3.49 5.56
N HIS A 99 4.32 -2.57 4.98
CA HIS A 99 3.98 -1.15 4.92
C HIS A 99 4.35 -0.54 3.57
N ASN A 100 3.43 0.22 3.01
CA ASN A 100 3.66 1.18 1.93
C ASN A 100 3.41 2.59 2.45
N GLY A 101 4.32 3.49 2.23
CA GLY A 101 4.21 4.88 2.66
C GLY A 101 5.42 5.36 3.42
N ILE A 102 5.23 6.38 4.25
CA ILE A 102 6.25 6.98 5.10
C ILE A 102 5.63 7.37 6.45
N ILE A 103 6.24 6.92 7.53
CA ILE A 103 5.89 7.33 8.90
C ILE A 103 6.77 8.52 9.27
N GLU A 104 6.21 9.71 9.17
CA GLU A 104 6.96 10.98 9.33
C GLU A 104 7.55 11.17 10.74
N ASN A 105 6.85 10.69 11.77
CA ASN A 105 7.27 10.80 13.16
C ASN A 105 7.99 9.55 13.69
N TYR A 106 8.54 8.70 12.81
CA TYR A 106 9.13 7.43 13.22
C TYR A 106 10.34 7.57 14.17
N LEU A 107 11.13 8.65 14.03
CA LEU A 107 12.28 8.88 14.91
C LEU A 107 11.85 9.13 16.36
N GLU A 108 10.84 9.99 16.56
CA GLU A 108 10.25 10.29 17.87
C GLU A 108 9.69 9.01 18.52
N LEU A 109 8.92 8.24 17.75
CA LEU A 109 8.35 6.98 18.22
C LEU A 109 9.42 5.92 18.53
N LYS A 110 10.48 5.86 17.72
CA LYS A 110 11.60 4.94 17.94
C LYS A 110 12.35 5.25 19.23
N GLU A 111 12.61 6.53 19.51
CA GLU A 111 13.26 6.95 20.76
C GLU A 111 12.42 6.57 21.99
N GLU A 112 11.10 6.83 21.97
CA GLU A 112 10.17 6.42 23.04
C GLU A 112 10.21 4.91 23.28
N LEU A 113 10.14 4.12 22.21
CA LEU A 113 10.12 2.66 22.29
C LEU A 113 11.47 2.08 22.75
N LEU A 114 12.60 2.66 22.35
CA LEU A 114 13.92 2.28 22.87
C LEU A 114 14.03 2.50 24.37
N GLN A 115 13.50 3.62 24.90
CA GLN A 115 13.45 3.90 26.34
C GLN A 115 12.58 2.87 27.09
N LYS A 116 11.55 2.31 26.46
CA LYS A 116 10.71 1.24 26.98
C LYS A 116 11.32 -0.16 26.84
N GLY A 117 12.51 -0.27 26.26
CA GLY A 117 13.27 -1.51 26.13
C GLY A 117 13.02 -2.31 24.86
N HIS A 118 12.30 -1.76 23.87
CA HIS A 118 12.13 -2.38 22.56
C HIS A 118 13.46 -2.42 21.78
N LYS A 119 13.67 -3.47 20.99
CA LYS A 119 14.92 -3.68 20.23
C LYS A 119 14.64 -3.65 18.74
N PHE A 120 15.22 -2.68 18.08
CA PHE A 120 15.10 -2.49 16.63
C PHE A 120 16.20 -3.24 15.88
N LYS A 121 15.85 -3.81 14.74
CA LYS A 121 16.75 -4.57 13.86
C LYS A 121 17.03 -3.84 12.55
N SER A 122 16.07 -3.04 12.07
CA SER A 122 16.14 -2.38 10.78
C SER A 122 16.32 -0.86 10.88
N ASP A 123 16.70 -0.26 9.75
CA ASP A 123 16.78 1.18 9.58
C ASP A 123 15.49 1.78 9.00
N THR A 124 14.43 0.97 8.87
CA THR A 124 13.18 1.42 8.26
C THR A 124 12.32 2.20 9.26
N ASP A 125 11.49 3.06 8.72
CA ASP A 125 10.42 3.74 9.46
C ASP A 125 9.28 2.79 9.84
N THR A 126 9.20 1.64 9.22
CA THR A 126 8.11 0.66 9.39
C THR A 126 8.17 -0.09 10.71
N GLU A 127 9.36 -0.44 11.18
CA GLU A 127 9.51 -1.32 12.34
C GLU A 127 8.90 -0.73 13.62
N VAL A 128 8.83 0.59 13.74
CA VAL A 128 8.18 1.26 14.88
C VAL A 128 6.73 0.85 15.05
N ILE A 129 6.03 0.51 13.96
CA ILE A 129 4.60 0.14 14.00
C ILE A 129 4.41 -1.18 14.74
N ALA A 130 5.26 -2.19 14.47
CA ALA A 130 5.19 -3.48 15.15
C ALA A 130 5.41 -3.33 16.66
N HIS A 131 6.41 -2.54 17.04
CA HIS A 131 6.72 -2.28 18.45
C HIS A 131 5.67 -1.41 19.15
N LEU A 132 5.02 -0.46 18.44
CA LEU A 132 3.90 0.30 19.00
C LEU A 132 2.70 -0.59 19.34
N ILE A 133 2.38 -1.55 18.47
CA ILE A 133 1.30 -2.50 18.72
C ILE A 133 1.68 -3.43 19.88
N GLU A 134 2.91 -3.92 19.93
CA GLU A 134 3.45 -4.72 21.03
C GLU A 134 3.35 -3.97 22.38
N ASP A 135 3.75 -2.70 22.39
CA ASP A 135 3.67 -1.85 23.60
C ASP A 135 2.21 -1.65 24.04
N ALA A 136 1.32 -1.35 23.09
CA ALA A 136 -0.11 -1.17 23.37
C ALA A 136 -0.78 -2.45 23.91
N LEU A 137 -0.34 -3.64 23.50
CA LEU A 137 -0.87 -4.90 24.01
C LEU A 137 -0.58 -5.14 25.51
N ARG A 138 0.29 -4.35 26.14
CA ARG A 138 0.48 -4.38 27.61
C ARG A 138 -0.71 -3.76 28.34
N ASP A 139 -1.36 -2.77 27.71
CA ASP A 139 -2.44 -2.00 28.32
C ASP A 139 -3.82 -2.46 27.83
N PHE A 140 -3.91 -2.97 26.62
CA PHE A 140 -5.16 -3.41 25.99
C PHE A 140 -5.26 -4.93 25.92
N LYS A 141 -6.41 -5.49 26.34
CA LYS A 141 -6.68 -6.94 26.28
C LYS A 141 -7.06 -7.42 24.88
N ASN A 142 -7.64 -6.53 24.07
CA ASN A 142 -8.12 -6.81 22.73
C ASN A 142 -7.10 -6.28 21.70
N PHE A 143 -6.75 -7.12 20.72
CA PHE A 143 -5.79 -6.76 19.68
C PHE A 143 -6.27 -5.57 18.84
N GLU A 144 -7.56 -5.51 18.51
CA GLU A 144 -8.12 -4.41 17.74
C GLU A 144 -7.96 -3.06 18.45
N ASP A 145 -8.20 -3.01 19.76
CA ASP A 145 -8.05 -1.77 20.54
C ASP A 145 -6.58 -1.34 20.64
N ALA A 146 -5.68 -2.30 20.87
CA ALA A 146 -4.23 -2.06 20.85
C ALA A 146 -3.76 -1.54 19.49
N LEU A 147 -4.22 -2.17 18.39
CA LEU A 147 -3.93 -1.78 17.04
C LEU A 147 -4.38 -0.34 16.75
N ARG A 148 -5.64 -0.02 17.04
CA ARG A 148 -6.18 1.33 16.85
C ARG A 148 -5.40 2.37 17.65
N TYR A 149 -5.14 2.10 18.93
CA TYR A 149 -4.36 3.01 19.78
C TYR A 149 -2.96 3.27 19.19
N ALA A 150 -2.27 2.24 18.75
CA ALA A 150 -0.95 2.35 18.14
C ALA A 150 -1.00 3.17 16.82
N LEU A 151 -1.97 2.87 15.95
CA LEU A 151 -2.08 3.52 14.65
C LEU A 151 -2.46 5.00 14.73
N LEU A 152 -3.23 5.42 15.74
CA LEU A 152 -3.58 6.82 15.97
C LEU A 152 -2.37 7.70 16.36
N LYS A 153 -1.25 7.10 16.76
CA LYS A 153 0.00 7.82 17.04
C LYS A 153 0.82 8.10 15.78
N LEU A 154 0.54 7.40 14.68
CA LEU A 154 1.29 7.54 13.43
C LEU A 154 0.92 8.84 12.71
N LYS A 155 1.93 9.50 12.14
CA LYS A 155 1.79 10.64 11.23
C LYS A 155 2.37 10.26 9.88
N GLY A 156 1.73 10.70 8.79
CA GLY A 156 2.17 10.44 7.43
C GLY A 156 1.24 9.51 6.66
N SER A 157 1.71 9.04 5.51
CA SER A 157 0.93 8.17 4.61
C SER A 157 1.29 6.70 4.86
N PHE A 158 0.28 5.83 4.94
CA PHE A 158 0.52 4.40 5.10
C PHE A 158 -0.61 3.53 4.55
N ALA A 159 -0.24 2.40 3.96
CA ALA A 159 -1.07 1.23 3.82
C ALA A 159 -0.35 0.06 4.52
N LEU A 160 -1.07 -0.66 5.36
CA LEU A 160 -0.53 -1.72 6.21
C LEU A 160 -1.22 -3.05 5.96
N GLY A 161 -0.45 -4.13 5.96
CA GLY A 161 -0.94 -5.48 6.19
C GLY A 161 -0.31 -6.01 7.48
N ILE A 162 -1.13 -6.59 8.35
CA ILE A 162 -0.73 -6.99 9.71
C ILE A 162 -1.24 -8.40 9.99
N ILE A 163 -0.37 -9.24 10.53
CA ILE A 163 -0.69 -10.58 10.99
C ILE A 163 -0.22 -10.76 12.43
N TYR A 164 -1.08 -11.35 13.27
CA TYR A 164 -0.83 -11.65 14.66
C TYR A 164 -1.06 -13.13 14.96
N THR A 165 -0.12 -13.78 15.61
CA THR A 165 -0.15 -15.24 15.82
C THR A 165 -1.23 -15.69 16.79
N LYS A 166 -1.58 -14.86 17.78
CA LYS A 166 -2.61 -15.19 18.79
C LYS A 166 -4.03 -14.98 18.28
N ASP A 167 -4.19 -14.20 17.21
CA ASP A 167 -5.44 -14.09 16.48
C ASP A 167 -5.37 -14.95 15.21
N LYS A 168 -5.91 -16.14 15.29
CA LYS A 168 -5.77 -17.16 14.23
C LYS A 168 -6.73 -16.99 13.06
N GLU A 169 -7.73 -16.13 13.19
CA GLU A 169 -8.83 -16.01 12.23
C GLU A 169 -8.78 -14.76 11.38
N HIS A 170 -8.02 -13.74 11.79
CA HIS A 170 -8.02 -12.45 11.14
C HIS A 170 -6.66 -12.06 10.53
N LEU A 171 -6.75 -11.28 9.47
CA LEU A 171 -5.72 -10.37 8.99
C LEU A 171 -6.25 -8.95 9.10
N TYR A 172 -5.37 -8.00 9.35
CA TYR A 172 -5.73 -6.60 9.49
C TYR A 172 -5.07 -5.78 8.38
N PHE A 173 -5.86 -4.90 7.77
CA PHE A 173 -5.40 -4.03 6.70
C PHE A 173 -5.84 -2.61 7.00
N VAL A 174 -4.96 -1.65 6.80
CA VAL A 174 -5.21 -0.24 7.14
C VAL A 174 -4.82 0.63 5.96
N ARG A 175 -5.62 1.64 5.69
CA ARG A 175 -5.34 2.63 4.65
C ARG A 175 -5.36 4.05 5.21
N ASN A 176 -4.31 4.79 4.88
CA ASN A 176 -4.24 6.24 5.01
C ASN A 176 -3.39 6.79 3.85
N GLU A 177 -4.02 7.38 2.83
CA GLU A 177 -3.45 7.91 1.57
C GLU A 177 -2.89 6.85 0.61
N SER A 178 -2.04 5.93 1.07
CA SER A 178 -1.49 4.86 0.22
C SER A 178 -2.58 3.85 -0.17
N PRO A 179 -2.68 3.44 -1.46
CA PRO A 179 -3.80 2.61 -1.93
C PRO A 179 -3.81 1.21 -1.32
N LEU A 180 -5.01 0.74 -0.97
CA LEU A 180 -5.28 -0.62 -0.52
C LEU A 180 -6.72 -1.02 -0.87
N VAL A 181 -6.88 -2.24 -1.42
CA VAL A 181 -8.14 -2.78 -1.93
C VAL A 181 -8.30 -4.21 -1.40
N LEU A 182 -9.51 -4.56 -0.97
CA LEU A 182 -9.85 -5.94 -0.62
C LEU A 182 -10.38 -6.68 -1.86
N GLY A 183 -9.99 -7.95 -2.02
CA GLY A 183 -10.55 -8.87 -2.99
C GLY A 183 -11.42 -9.93 -2.29
N ILE A 184 -12.62 -10.20 -2.81
CA ILE A 184 -13.60 -11.07 -2.18
C ILE A 184 -13.76 -12.33 -3.03
N GLY A 185 -13.20 -13.46 -2.57
CA GLY A 185 -13.36 -14.77 -3.16
C GLY A 185 -14.38 -15.64 -2.43
N GLU A 186 -14.53 -16.88 -2.86
CA GLU A 186 -15.36 -17.88 -2.21
C GLU A 186 -14.53 -18.69 -1.21
N GLY A 187 -14.75 -18.48 0.10
CA GLY A 187 -13.95 -19.11 1.16
C GLY A 187 -12.49 -18.62 1.22
N GLU A 188 -12.22 -17.50 0.58
CA GLU A 188 -10.90 -16.87 0.59
C GLU A 188 -11.00 -15.35 0.39
N MET A 189 -10.12 -14.62 1.03
CA MET A 189 -10.07 -13.16 0.96
C MET A 189 -8.66 -12.67 0.69
N PHE A 190 -8.60 -11.55 0.01
CA PHE A 190 -7.37 -10.90 -0.42
C PHE A 190 -7.36 -9.44 0.04
N ALA A 191 -6.18 -8.89 0.19
CA ALA A 191 -5.97 -7.44 0.24
C ALA A 191 -4.72 -7.11 -0.56
N ALA A 192 -4.74 -6.05 -1.36
CA ALA A 192 -3.57 -5.70 -2.16
C ALA A 192 -3.50 -4.19 -2.42
N SER A 193 -2.30 -3.73 -2.72
CA SER A 193 -2.07 -2.34 -3.17
C SER A 193 -2.71 -2.04 -4.51
N ASP A 194 -2.97 -3.09 -5.32
CA ASP A 194 -3.62 -2.96 -6.63
C ASP A 194 -4.33 -4.26 -7.00
N ILE A 195 -5.42 -4.14 -7.76
CA ILE A 195 -6.31 -5.22 -8.17
C ILE A 195 -5.62 -6.34 -8.96
N PRO A 196 -4.67 -6.09 -9.87
CA PRO A 196 -3.96 -7.15 -10.61
C PRO A 196 -3.39 -8.27 -9.74
N ALA A 197 -3.06 -7.97 -8.48
CA ALA A 197 -2.50 -8.95 -7.55
C ALA A 197 -3.44 -10.12 -7.26
N PHE A 198 -4.74 -9.90 -7.19
CA PHE A 198 -5.75 -10.92 -6.89
C PHE A 198 -6.77 -11.15 -8.01
N LEU A 199 -6.70 -10.41 -9.11
CA LEU A 199 -7.64 -10.54 -10.23
C LEU A 199 -7.77 -11.96 -10.81
N PRO A 200 -6.73 -12.83 -10.82
CA PRO A 200 -6.87 -14.23 -11.23
C PRO A 200 -7.81 -15.06 -10.34
N TYR A 201 -8.07 -14.59 -9.13
CA TYR A 201 -8.83 -15.33 -8.13
C TYR A 201 -10.24 -14.77 -7.93
N THR A 202 -10.41 -13.46 -8.07
CA THR A 202 -11.70 -12.78 -7.94
C THR A 202 -11.73 -11.44 -8.65
N ASN A 203 -12.89 -11.11 -9.23
CA ASN A 203 -13.17 -9.80 -9.79
C ASN A 203 -14.02 -8.92 -8.86
N LYS A 204 -14.31 -9.38 -7.63
CA LYS A 204 -15.06 -8.61 -6.64
C LYS A 204 -14.08 -7.86 -5.73
N ALA A 205 -14.23 -6.54 -5.66
CA ALA A 205 -13.34 -5.67 -4.91
C ALA A 205 -14.10 -4.72 -3.98
N VAL A 206 -13.46 -4.40 -2.85
CA VAL A 206 -13.90 -3.33 -1.93
C VAL A 206 -12.75 -2.36 -1.73
N PHE A 207 -13.01 -1.09 -1.99
CA PHE A 207 -12.04 -0.02 -1.83
C PHE A 207 -12.13 0.55 -0.42
N LEU A 208 -11.00 0.58 0.27
CA LEU A 208 -10.88 1.30 1.54
C LEU A 208 -10.67 2.78 1.26
N ASP A 209 -11.28 3.63 2.08
CA ASP A 209 -11.03 5.07 2.09
C ASP A 209 -9.92 5.44 3.10
N ASP A 210 -9.46 6.68 3.06
CA ASP A 210 -8.41 7.14 3.96
C ASP A 210 -8.91 7.17 5.41
N GLY A 211 -8.09 6.67 6.34
CA GLY A 211 -8.44 6.54 7.73
C GLY A 211 -9.35 5.34 8.06
N GLU A 212 -9.41 4.36 7.15
CA GLU A 212 -10.15 3.11 7.39
C GLU A 212 -9.21 1.93 7.65
N TYR A 213 -9.71 0.99 8.43
CA TYR A 213 -9.08 -0.32 8.60
C TYR A 213 -10.08 -1.46 8.39
N ALA A 214 -9.60 -2.57 7.90
CA ALA A 214 -10.37 -3.78 7.65
C ALA A 214 -9.87 -4.93 8.52
N ILE A 215 -10.81 -5.66 9.11
CA ILE A 215 -10.60 -6.94 9.78
C ILE A 215 -11.14 -8.00 8.83
N VAL A 216 -10.28 -8.90 8.40
CA VAL A 216 -10.58 -9.84 7.30
C VAL A 216 -10.41 -11.27 7.78
N THR A 217 -11.47 -12.07 7.62
CA THR A 217 -11.46 -13.53 7.78
C THR A 217 -11.46 -14.19 6.40
N LYS A 218 -11.42 -15.51 6.32
CA LYS A 218 -11.56 -16.23 5.04
C LYS A 218 -12.93 -16.09 4.37
N ASN A 219 -13.97 -15.74 5.14
CA ASN A 219 -15.36 -15.70 4.64
C ASN A 219 -16.00 -14.31 4.71
N SER A 220 -15.38 -13.37 5.43
CA SER A 220 -15.99 -12.06 5.69
C SER A 220 -14.95 -10.98 5.93
N PHE A 221 -15.41 -9.74 5.83
CA PHE A 221 -14.64 -8.56 6.22
C PHE A 221 -15.53 -7.58 6.97
N VAL A 222 -14.92 -6.78 7.84
CA VAL A 222 -15.54 -5.61 8.47
C VAL A 222 -14.60 -4.44 8.27
N VAL A 223 -15.13 -3.33 7.73
CA VAL A 223 -14.37 -2.07 7.60
C VAL A 223 -14.84 -1.12 8.68
N LYS A 224 -13.89 -0.46 9.34
CA LYS A 224 -14.16 0.50 10.39
C LYS A 224 -13.33 1.77 10.22
N ASP A 225 -13.84 2.87 10.72
CA ASP A 225 -13.13 4.13 10.83
C ASP A 225 -12.04 4.05 11.91
N LEU A 226 -10.83 4.44 11.59
CA LEU A 226 -9.69 4.33 12.51
C LEU A 226 -9.85 5.21 13.77
N LYS A 227 -10.41 6.42 13.59
CA LYS A 227 -10.57 7.38 14.69
C LYS A 227 -11.75 7.03 15.61
N THR A 228 -12.91 6.72 15.02
CA THR A 228 -14.13 6.48 15.80
C THR A 228 -14.33 5.01 16.15
N GLY A 229 -13.82 4.06 15.35
CA GLY A 229 -14.08 2.63 15.46
C GLY A 229 -15.44 2.21 14.92
N GLU A 230 -16.20 3.15 14.34
CA GLU A 230 -17.52 2.86 13.75
C GLU A 230 -17.40 2.02 12.50
N ILE A 231 -18.33 1.08 12.33
CA ILE A 231 -18.42 0.24 11.14
C ILE A 231 -18.82 1.13 9.95
N LYS A 232 -18.10 0.96 8.84
CA LYS A 232 -18.38 1.59 7.56
C LYS A 232 -19.00 0.57 6.61
N ASP A 233 -20.17 0.89 6.10
CA ASP A 233 -20.80 0.10 5.05
C ASP A 233 -20.06 0.30 3.72
N LYS A 234 -19.61 -0.81 3.11
CA LYS A 234 -18.78 -0.77 1.89
C LYS A 234 -19.45 -1.51 0.77
N LYS A 235 -19.52 -0.85 -0.38
CA LYS A 235 -20.05 -1.46 -1.61
C LYS A 235 -19.02 -2.40 -2.23
N VAL A 236 -19.47 -3.60 -2.59
CA VAL A 236 -18.70 -4.53 -3.43
C VAL A 236 -18.81 -4.10 -4.88
N HIS A 237 -17.68 -3.93 -5.54
CA HIS A 237 -17.59 -3.56 -6.95
C HIS A 237 -17.15 -4.77 -7.77
N GLU A 238 -17.82 -5.01 -8.88
CA GLU A 238 -17.36 -5.96 -9.89
C GLU A 238 -16.41 -5.26 -10.87
N ILE A 239 -15.22 -5.82 -10.98
CA ILE A 239 -14.18 -5.32 -11.88
C ILE A 239 -14.43 -5.88 -13.27
N SER A 240 -14.68 -5.00 -14.23
CA SER A 240 -15.05 -5.36 -15.60
C SER A 240 -13.86 -5.63 -16.53
N TRP A 241 -12.66 -5.18 -16.15
CA TRP A 241 -11.45 -5.43 -16.94
C TRP A 241 -10.86 -6.80 -16.61
N THR A 242 -10.31 -7.43 -17.64
CA THR A 242 -9.76 -8.79 -17.56
C THR A 242 -8.30 -8.79 -17.10
N LEU A 243 -7.83 -9.96 -16.66
CA LEU A 243 -6.42 -10.16 -16.34
C LEU A 243 -5.51 -9.82 -17.53
N GLU A 244 -5.92 -10.17 -18.75
CA GLU A 244 -5.19 -9.87 -19.97
C GLU A 244 -5.00 -8.35 -20.16
N MET A 245 -6.02 -7.54 -19.84
CA MET A 245 -5.91 -6.07 -19.86
C MET A 245 -4.95 -5.54 -18.79
N ALA A 246 -4.82 -6.23 -17.64
CA ALA A 246 -3.90 -5.89 -16.57
C ALA A 246 -2.46 -6.37 -16.84
N GLU A 247 -2.25 -7.30 -17.76
CA GLU A 247 -0.95 -7.84 -18.12
C GLU A 247 -0.26 -7.05 -19.23
N LYS A 248 0.95 -7.45 -19.61
CA LYS A 248 1.75 -6.76 -20.63
C LYS A 248 1.20 -6.85 -22.06
N GLN A 249 0.19 -7.68 -22.32
CA GLN A 249 -0.48 -7.82 -23.63
C GLN A 249 0.51 -8.05 -24.79
N GLY A 250 1.54 -8.85 -24.58
CA GLY A 250 2.58 -9.13 -25.58
C GLY A 250 3.71 -8.10 -25.67
N PHE A 251 3.63 -6.99 -24.93
CA PHE A 251 4.72 -6.04 -24.84
C PHE A 251 5.83 -6.55 -23.90
N PRO A 252 7.12 -6.31 -24.21
CA PRO A 252 8.22 -6.73 -23.34
C PRO A 252 8.24 -5.99 -21.99
N HIS A 253 7.73 -4.74 -21.95
CA HIS A 253 7.71 -3.88 -20.78
C HIS A 253 6.37 -3.17 -20.62
N PHE A 254 5.91 -2.98 -19.37
CA PHE A 254 4.71 -2.20 -19.07
C PHE A 254 4.78 -0.77 -19.61
N MET A 255 5.93 -0.10 -19.47
CA MET A 255 6.12 1.25 -20.00
C MET A 255 5.82 1.31 -21.51
N LEU A 256 6.28 0.33 -22.29
CA LEU A 256 6.01 0.31 -23.73
C LEU A 256 4.52 0.10 -24.04
N LYS A 257 3.85 -0.79 -23.30
CA LYS A 257 2.40 -0.97 -23.35
C LYS A 257 1.68 0.35 -23.07
N GLU A 258 2.01 1.00 -21.95
CA GLU A 258 1.39 2.25 -21.52
C GLU A 258 1.61 3.38 -22.54
N ILE A 259 2.78 3.46 -23.17
CA ILE A 259 3.04 4.42 -24.26
C ILE A 259 2.04 4.19 -25.41
N HIS A 260 1.80 2.94 -25.80
CA HIS A 260 0.86 2.62 -26.86
C HIS A 260 -0.62 2.81 -26.45
N GLU A 261 -0.94 2.72 -25.18
CA GLU A 261 -2.28 2.95 -24.63
C GLU A 261 -2.63 4.44 -24.47
N GLN A 262 -1.63 5.33 -24.42
CA GLN A 262 -1.83 6.77 -24.20
C GLN A 262 -2.91 7.41 -25.09
N PRO A 263 -2.96 7.16 -26.42
CA PRO A 263 -3.99 7.78 -27.25
C PRO A 263 -5.41 7.45 -26.81
N LYS A 264 -5.64 6.20 -26.40
CA LYS A 264 -6.93 5.73 -25.89
C LYS A 264 -7.21 6.30 -24.50
N ALA A 265 -6.26 6.21 -23.59
CA ALA A 265 -6.39 6.68 -22.21
C ALA A 265 -6.64 8.19 -22.14
N ILE A 266 -5.92 9.00 -22.94
CA ILE A 266 -6.12 10.44 -23.02
C ILE A 266 -7.52 10.78 -23.56
N LYS A 267 -7.95 10.06 -24.61
CA LYS A 267 -9.30 10.25 -25.15
C LYS A 267 -10.40 9.96 -24.13
N GLU A 268 -10.28 8.85 -23.42
CA GLU A 268 -11.21 8.47 -22.34
C GLU A 268 -11.17 9.45 -21.18
N ALA A 269 -10.00 9.92 -20.76
CA ALA A 269 -9.86 10.92 -19.71
C ALA A 269 -10.53 12.25 -20.04
N ILE A 270 -10.46 12.69 -21.30
CA ILE A 270 -11.08 13.96 -21.73
C ILE A 270 -12.60 13.79 -21.88
N TYR A 271 -13.04 12.80 -22.64
CA TYR A 271 -14.46 12.67 -22.98
C TYR A 271 -15.31 12.02 -21.87
N GLY A 272 -14.72 11.07 -21.12
CA GLY A 272 -15.38 10.42 -20.00
C GLY A 272 -15.58 11.31 -18.77
N ASN A 273 -14.82 12.41 -18.67
CA ASN A 273 -14.86 13.33 -17.51
C ASN A 273 -15.32 14.75 -17.86
N ALA A 274 -16.00 14.93 -18.99
CA ALA A 274 -16.38 16.27 -19.48
C ALA A 274 -17.15 17.11 -18.45
N GLU A 275 -18.06 16.52 -17.68
CA GLU A 275 -18.82 17.23 -16.65
C GLU A 275 -17.93 17.70 -15.49
N ILE A 276 -17.03 16.83 -15.02
CA ILE A 276 -16.07 17.14 -13.95
C ILE A 276 -15.10 18.22 -14.41
N ILE A 277 -14.59 18.13 -15.64
CA ILE A 277 -13.71 19.13 -16.24
C ILE A 277 -14.40 20.48 -16.31
N ASN A 278 -15.67 20.53 -16.73
CA ASN A 278 -16.44 21.77 -16.79
C ASN A 278 -16.68 22.36 -15.38
N LYS A 279 -16.94 21.52 -14.38
CA LYS A 279 -17.10 21.97 -12.99
C LYS A 279 -15.80 22.59 -12.46
N ILE A 280 -14.67 21.89 -12.64
CA ILE A 280 -13.34 22.38 -12.24
C ILE A 280 -12.98 23.68 -12.99
N ALA A 281 -13.25 23.76 -14.28
CA ALA A 281 -12.98 24.97 -15.07
C ALA A 281 -13.76 26.18 -14.54
N LYS A 282 -15.04 26.03 -14.18
CA LYS A 282 -15.84 27.05 -13.55
C LYS A 282 -15.27 27.49 -12.20
N GLU A 283 -14.87 26.53 -11.39
CA GLU A 283 -14.28 26.81 -10.07
C GLU A 283 -12.95 27.55 -10.21
N ILE A 284 -12.03 27.08 -11.05
CA ILE A 284 -10.75 27.72 -11.35
C ILE A 284 -10.95 29.16 -11.86
N SER A 285 -12.04 29.45 -12.58
CA SER A 285 -12.29 30.79 -13.11
C SER A 285 -12.47 31.85 -12.02
N ASN A 286 -12.86 31.43 -10.81
CA ASN A 286 -13.08 32.34 -9.67
C ASN A 286 -11.76 32.77 -8.97
N TYR A 287 -10.63 32.14 -9.28
CA TYR A 287 -9.35 32.45 -8.62
C TYR A 287 -8.46 33.30 -9.53
N GLU A 288 -7.79 34.28 -8.94
CA GLU A 288 -6.81 35.11 -9.65
C GLU A 288 -5.48 34.41 -9.88
N LYS A 289 -5.09 33.55 -8.92
CA LYS A 289 -3.80 32.81 -8.94
C LYS A 289 -4.07 31.34 -8.79
N ILE A 290 -3.36 30.56 -9.60
CA ILE A 290 -3.42 29.08 -9.56
C ILE A 290 -2.00 28.56 -9.44
N PHE A 291 -1.80 27.64 -8.50
CA PHE A 291 -0.52 26.98 -8.27
C PHE A 291 -0.61 25.54 -8.75
N ILE A 292 0.38 25.11 -9.52
CA ILE A 292 0.55 23.69 -9.89
C ILE A 292 1.76 23.18 -9.12
N VAL A 293 1.55 22.17 -8.29
CA VAL A 293 2.58 21.47 -7.53
C VAL A 293 2.71 20.08 -8.08
N ALA A 294 3.86 19.73 -8.64
CA ALA A 294 4.06 18.42 -9.26
C ALA A 294 5.55 18.08 -9.41
N MET A 295 5.83 16.79 -9.66
CA MET A 295 7.16 16.27 -9.92
C MET A 295 7.15 15.36 -11.16
N GLY A 296 8.35 15.10 -11.73
CA GLY A 296 8.50 14.20 -12.88
C GLY A 296 7.70 14.65 -14.10
N THR A 297 7.05 13.73 -14.78
CA THR A 297 6.24 14.00 -15.98
C THR A 297 5.03 14.89 -15.71
N SER A 298 4.43 14.80 -14.53
CA SER A 298 3.34 15.69 -14.11
C SER A 298 3.79 17.13 -13.99
N TYR A 299 5.04 17.39 -13.55
CA TYR A 299 5.63 18.71 -13.55
C TYR A 299 5.78 19.26 -14.97
N HIS A 300 6.24 18.45 -15.93
CA HIS A 300 6.35 18.88 -17.32
C HIS A 300 4.98 19.19 -17.94
N ALA A 301 3.96 18.38 -17.64
CA ALA A 301 2.58 18.67 -18.01
C ALA A 301 2.10 19.99 -17.41
N GLY A 302 2.45 20.26 -16.14
CA GLY A 302 2.17 21.52 -15.46
C GLY A 302 2.80 22.74 -16.13
N ILE A 303 4.05 22.62 -16.65
CA ILE A 303 4.70 23.69 -17.44
C ILE A 303 3.90 24.00 -18.69
N VAL A 304 3.51 22.98 -19.46
CA VAL A 304 2.67 23.14 -20.67
C VAL A 304 1.35 23.79 -20.29
N GLY A 305 0.69 23.29 -19.22
CA GLY A 305 -0.55 23.84 -18.68
C GLY A 305 -0.44 25.36 -18.38
N LYS A 306 0.65 25.78 -17.73
CA LYS A 306 0.91 27.19 -17.44
C LYS A 306 0.81 28.05 -18.70
N TYR A 307 1.53 27.67 -19.75
CA TYR A 307 1.52 28.45 -21.00
C TYR A 307 0.15 28.47 -21.69
N LEU A 308 -0.56 27.34 -21.65
CA LEU A 308 -1.93 27.24 -22.19
C LEU A 308 -2.90 28.14 -21.42
N PHE A 309 -2.90 28.07 -20.11
CA PHE A 309 -3.78 28.91 -19.27
C PHE A 309 -3.47 30.39 -19.40
N GLN A 310 -2.17 30.78 -19.46
CA GLN A 310 -1.79 32.18 -19.68
C GLN A 310 -2.24 32.69 -21.05
N ARG A 311 -2.11 31.86 -22.09
CA ARG A 311 -2.44 32.24 -23.47
C ARG A 311 -3.94 32.24 -23.72
N LEU A 312 -4.67 31.22 -23.24
CA LEU A 312 -6.09 31.02 -23.57
C LEU A 312 -7.02 31.66 -22.54
N ALA A 313 -6.73 31.50 -21.25
CA ALA A 313 -7.58 32.01 -20.16
C ALA A 313 -7.13 33.38 -19.62
N LYS A 314 -5.99 33.91 -20.08
CA LYS A 314 -5.37 35.16 -19.59
C LYS A 314 -5.18 35.19 -18.06
N LYS A 315 -5.10 34.03 -17.40
CA LYS A 315 -4.90 33.87 -15.96
C LYS A 315 -3.42 33.83 -15.60
N LYS A 316 -3.03 34.45 -14.48
CA LYS A 316 -1.65 34.36 -13.96
C LYS A 316 -1.47 33.02 -13.26
N PHE A 317 -0.62 32.19 -13.83
CA PHE A 317 -0.23 30.90 -13.24
C PHE A 317 1.16 31.01 -12.60
N GLN A 318 1.28 30.57 -11.36
CA GLN A 318 2.55 30.31 -10.70
C GLN A 318 2.68 28.80 -10.47
N TRP A 319 3.87 28.29 -10.51
CA TRP A 319 4.14 26.87 -10.28
C TRP A 319 5.30 26.72 -9.31
N LEU A 320 5.23 25.69 -8.48
CA LEU A 320 6.28 25.30 -7.56
C LEU A 320 6.83 23.94 -8.02
N LYS A 321 8.14 23.89 -8.24
CA LYS A 321 8.84 22.63 -8.47
C LYS A 321 9.04 21.98 -7.11
N MET A 322 8.40 20.83 -6.87
CA MET A 322 8.79 19.99 -5.75
C MET A 322 10.04 19.20 -6.15
N GLN A 323 11.14 19.51 -5.51
CA GLN A 323 12.30 18.64 -5.47
C GLN A 323 12.19 17.84 -4.17
N VAL A 324 11.87 16.56 -4.27
CA VAL A 324 11.86 15.68 -3.08
C VAL A 324 13.32 15.41 -2.73
N ASN A 325 13.87 16.26 -1.87
CA ASN A 325 14.95 15.83 -1.00
C ASN A 325 14.27 15.25 0.24
N SER A 326 14.57 14.01 0.55
CA SER A 326 14.15 13.35 1.77
C SER A 326 14.40 14.29 2.97
N GLY A 327 13.33 14.82 3.56
CA GLY A 327 13.42 15.62 4.78
C GLY A 327 12.89 17.06 4.75
N MET A 328 12.23 17.53 3.68
CA MET A 328 11.66 18.89 3.65
C MET A 328 10.13 18.88 3.79
N SER A 329 9.65 19.41 4.89
CA SER A 329 8.30 19.93 5.07
C SER A 329 8.11 21.18 4.21
N LEU A 330 7.08 21.21 3.36
CA LEU A 330 6.67 22.42 2.65
C LEU A 330 6.10 23.43 3.67
N LYS A 331 6.82 24.54 3.87
CA LYS A 331 6.18 25.78 4.37
C LYS A 331 5.71 26.56 3.14
N ILE A 332 4.39 26.64 2.95
CA ILE A 332 3.71 27.51 1.99
C ILE A 332 3.66 28.92 2.56
#